data_06e7244fe48aee1cdc21c0ed27f98ef0
#
_entry.id   06e7244fe48aee1cdc21c0ed27f98ef0
#
_cell.length_a   1.000
_cell.length_b   1.000
_cell.length_c   1.000
_cell.angle_alpha   90.00
_cell.angle_beta   90.00
_cell.angle_gamma   90.00
#
_symmetry.space_group_name_H-M   'P 1'
#
loop_
_entity.id
_entity.type
_entity.pdbx_description
1 polymer ?
#
loop_
_entity_poly.entity_id
_entity_poly.type
_entity_poly.pdbx_seq_one_letter_code
_entity_poly.pdbx_strand_id
1 'polypeptide(L)'
;MWAALAGTAIVGLFHGHMELRISGPVVVLPIDNTDVRAAVEGIIDRIYVDEGDEVKAGDLIARLSDKDLRAALNQTEAEIRETGARLQMLEAGPTAYEIEVAKATVGKAEDRVKYAQNRQVRLQNLLKENLRSRNEYEDAEERAAAAENELVEAKSRLTVLLRGTRPEEINAARAQADRLDEQRRYIQEQLRLLKIVSPTTGIVATPSRQLKEMRRVLVKKGDLILKVYDFKTLTAQILIPEKEIAGVQVGQKVVLRVRAFPDENFHGTVSSIATSAQAAAGSAGEKPLGATSASISASVNKTILVTTQIENRSLLLKPEMTGQAKIFCGQR
;
A
#
# COMPACT_ATOMS: atom_id res chain seq x y z
N MET A 1 -16.41 -58.26 61.51
CA MET A 1 -15.96 -56.87 61.32
C MET A 1 -14.79 -56.71 60.36
N TRP A 2 -13.84 -57.59 60.27
CA TRP A 2 -12.63 -57.47 59.42
C TRP A 2 -12.96 -57.71 57.92
N ALA A 3 -13.93 -58.56 57.58
CA ALA A 3 -14.33 -58.81 56.15
C ALA A 3 -15.05 -57.61 55.51
N ALA A 4 -15.79 -56.81 56.28
CA ALA A 4 -16.46 -55.64 55.82
C ALA A 4 -15.47 -54.47 55.54
N LEU A 5 -14.40 -54.33 56.38
CA LEU A 5 -13.33 -53.38 56.15
C LEU A 5 -12.47 -53.72 54.93
N ALA A 6 -12.22 -55.01 54.67
CA ALA A 6 -11.50 -55.46 53.51
C ALA A 6 -12.32 -55.21 52.23
N GLY A 7 -13.64 -55.43 52.27
CA GLY A 7 -14.54 -55.15 51.15
C GLY A 7 -14.63 -53.66 50.80
N THR A 8 -14.72 -52.77 51.76
CA THR A 8 -14.72 -51.31 51.52
C THR A 8 -13.37 -50.79 51.02
N ALA A 9 -12.24 -51.36 51.44
CA ALA A 9 -10.92 -51.00 50.92
C ALA A 9 -10.75 -51.47 49.45
N ILE A 10 -11.25 -52.65 49.10
CA ILE A 10 -11.21 -53.16 47.69
C ILE A 10 -12.11 -52.32 46.79
N VAL A 11 -13.30 -51.94 47.24
CA VAL A 11 -14.21 -51.08 46.48
C VAL A 11 -13.64 -49.65 46.31
N GLY A 12 -12.95 -49.13 47.36
CA GLY A 12 -12.23 -47.85 47.29
C GLY A 12 -11.06 -47.90 46.33
N LEU A 13 -10.35 -49.01 46.20
CA LEU A 13 -9.24 -49.21 45.26
C LEU A 13 -9.77 -49.33 43.79
N PHE A 14 -10.95 -49.92 43.59
CA PHE A 14 -11.57 -50.06 42.27
C PHE A 14 -12.27 -48.77 41.79
N HIS A 15 -12.63 -47.86 42.67
CA HIS A 15 -13.25 -46.60 42.34
C HIS A 15 -12.25 -45.41 42.33
N GLY A 16 -10.99 -45.64 42.68
CA GLY A 16 -9.90 -44.65 42.63
C GLY A 16 -9.51 -44.37 41.18
N HIS A 17 -10.23 -43.52 40.50
CA HIS A 17 -9.86 -43.03 39.19
C HIS A 17 -8.64 -42.09 39.34
N MET A 18 -7.44 -42.55 38.97
CA MET A 18 -6.27 -41.68 38.89
C MET A 18 -6.29 -40.91 37.56
N GLU A 19 -6.43 -39.59 37.66
CA GLU A 19 -6.24 -38.72 36.53
C GLU A 19 -4.78 -38.76 36.02
N LEU A 20 -4.57 -39.20 34.81
CA LEU A 20 -3.26 -39.19 34.19
C LEU A 20 -2.89 -37.74 33.82
N ARG A 21 -1.83 -37.23 34.42
CA ARG A 21 -1.34 -35.87 34.17
C ARG A 21 0.07 -35.93 33.60
N ILE A 22 0.22 -35.39 32.40
CA ILE A 22 1.51 -35.27 31.71
C ILE A 22 2.02 -33.86 31.90
N SER A 23 3.27 -33.69 32.33
CA SER A 23 3.87 -32.40 32.58
C SER A 23 5.06 -32.18 31.67
N GLY A 24 5.20 -30.95 31.12
CA GLY A 24 6.33 -30.56 30.31
C GLY A 24 6.69 -29.08 30.45
N PRO A 25 7.93 -28.73 30.14
CA PRO A 25 8.31 -27.31 30.02
C PRO A 25 7.55 -26.66 28.92
N VAL A 26 7.23 -25.38 29.12
CA VAL A 26 6.40 -24.61 28.18
C VAL A 26 7.02 -23.26 27.91
N VAL A 27 6.84 -22.79 26.67
CA VAL A 27 7.15 -21.43 26.22
C VAL A 27 5.88 -20.82 25.65
N VAL A 28 5.55 -19.62 26.12
CA VAL A 28 4.39 -18.85 25.66
C VAL A 28 4.81 -18.07 24.40
N LEU A 29 4.03 -18.16 23.34
CA LEU A 29 4.25 -17.44 22.09
C LEU A 29 2.98 -16.69 21.70
N PRO A 30 3.08 -15.58 20.96
CA PRO A 30 1.90 -14.94 20.38
C PRO A 30 1.31 -15.85 19.27
N ILE A 31 -0.01 -15.86 19.10
CA ILE A 31 -0.66 -16.58 17.98
C ILE A 31 -0.31 -15.89 16.68
N ASP A 32 -0.53 -14.57 16.65
CA ASP A 32 -0.25 -13.73 15.50
C ASP A 32 0.79 -12.69 15.86
N ASN A 33 1.88 -12.69 15.13
CA ASN A 33 2.83 -11.61 15.11
C ASN A 33 2.67 -10.88 13.77
N THR A 34 2.25 -9.65 13.81
CA THR A 34 2.13 -8.85 12.62
C THR A 34 3.29 -7.90 12.52
N ASP A 35 4.08 -8.09 11.48
CA ASP A 35 5.17 -7.21 11.13
C ASP A 35 4.62 -5.95 10.42
N VAL A 36 4.81 -4.80 11.01
CA VAL A 36 4.53 -3.51 10.35
C VAL A 36 5.76 -3.12 9.56
N ARG A 37 5.61 -3.10 8.22
CA ARG A 37 6.71 -2.85 7.28
C ARG A 37 6.46 -1.59 6.48
N ALA A 38 7.55 -0.91 6.06
CA ALA A 38 7.47 0.24 5.18
C ALA A 38 6.94 -0.17 3.78
N ALA A 39 5.87 0.49 3.32
CA ALA A 39 5.30 0.24 1.99
C ALA A 39 6.11 0.91 0.88
N VAL A 40 6.82 2.00 1.21
CA VAL A 40 7.66 2.80 0.31
C VAL A 40 8.97 3.16 0.99
N GLU A 41 9.97 3.52 0.19
CA GLU A 41 11.23 4.03 0.68
C GLU A 41 11.09 5.48 1.18
N GLY A 42 11.78 5.82 2.27
CA GLY A 42 11.78 7.18 2.80
C GLY A 42 12.50 7.31 4.14
N ILE A 43 12.73 8.55 4.56
CA ILE A 43 13.32 8.85 5.86
C ILE A 43 12.21 8.95 6.90
N ILE A 44 12.35 8.25 8.02
CA ILE A 44 11.40 8.33 9.14
C ILE A 44 11.46 9.72 9.77
N ASP A 45 10.40 10.49 9.61
CA ASP A 45 10.26 11.81 10.23
C ASP A 45 9.87 11.68 11.71
N ARG A 46 8.82 10.88 11.97
CA ARG A 46 8.29 10.69 13.33
C ARG A 46 7.70 9.30 13.53
N ILE A 47 7.89 8.76 14.74
CA ILE A 47 7.21 7.57 15.25
C ILE A 47 6.28 8.04 16.37
N TYR A 48 5.03 7.58 16.34
CA TYR A 48 3.95 8.06 17.23
C TYR A 48 3.64 7.12 18.37
N VAL A 49 4.20 5.91 18.35
CA VAL A 49 3.96 4.85 19.33
C VAL A 49 5.25 4.45 20.01
N ASP A 50 5.13 3.88 21.22
CA ASP A 50 6.24 3.34 21.99
C ASP A 50 5.97 1.88 22.37
N GLU A 51 6.98 1.21 22.93
CA GLU A 51 6.85 -0.16 23.43
C GLU A 51 5.74 -0.27 24.50
N GLY A 52 4.85 -1.24 24.32
CA GLY A 52 3.74 -1.47 25.23
C GLY A 52 2.45 -0.69 24.89
N ASP A 53 2.48 0.22 23.94
CA ASP A 53 1.27 0.93 23.50
C ASP A 53 0.28 0.00 22.82
N GLU A 54 -1.00 0.17 23.13
CA GLU A 54 -2.10 -0.51 22.43
C GLU A 54 -2.44 0.26 21.15
N VAL A 55 -2.45 -0.44 20.02
CA VAL A 55 -2.78 0.10 18.69
C VAL A 55 -3.93 -0.67 18.07
N LYS A 56 -4.77 0.03 17.32
CA LYS A 56 -5.86 -0.55 16.54
C LYS A 56 -5.48 -0.63 15.06
N ALA A 57 -6.17 -1.51 14.34
CA ALA A 57 -6.03 -1.54 12.88
C ALA A 57 -6.36 -0.15 12.28
N GLY A 58 -5.42 0.38 11.48
CA GLY A 58 -5.50 1.71 10.88
C GLY A 58 -4.84 2.85 11.69
N ASP A 59 -4.42 2.61 12.94
CA ASP A 59 -3.72 3.63 13.73
C ASP A 59 -2.37 3.99 13.14
N LEU A 60 -2.03 5.28 13.19
CA LEU A 60 -0.79 5.82 12.65
C LEU A 60 0.40 5.46 13.54
N ILE A 61 1.28 4.62 13.03
CA ILE A 61 2.49 4.15 13.71
C ILE A 61 3.66 5.09 13.49
N ALA A 62 3.95 5.38 12.23
CA ALA A 62 5.07 6.22 11.85
C ALA A 62 4.74 7.02 10.58
N ARG A 63 5.50 8.09 10.37
CA ARG A 63 5.40 8.94 9.20
C ARG A 63 6.77 9.11 8.58
N LEU A 64 6.86 8.88 7.28
CA LEU A 64 8.03 9.20 6.49
C LEU A 64 8.00 10.66 6.03
N SER A 65 9.16 11.21 5.68
CA SER A 65 9.29 12.58 5.17
C SER A 65 8.52 12.74 3.86
N ASP A 66 7.68 13.74 3.79
CA ASP A 66 6.80 14.02 2.64
C ASP A 66 7.24 15.24 1.82
N LYS A 67 8.37 15.86 2.17
CA LYS A 67 8.82 17.16 1.61
C LYS A 67 8.98 17.10 0.09
N ASP A 68 9.69 16.09 -0.41
CA ASP A 68 10.01 15.98 -1.83
C ASP A 68 8.76 15.65 -2.65
N LEU A 69 7.93 14.72 -2.16
CA LEU A 69 6.68 14.36 -2.83
C LEU A 69 5.66 15.49 -2.79
N ARG A 70 5.61 16.31 -1.73
CA ARG A 70 4.77 17.51 -1.69
C ARG A 70 5.24 18.57 -2.69
N ALA A 71 6.57 18.78 -2.81
CA ALA A 71 7.12 19.69 -3.80
C ALA A 71 6.77 19.22 -5.22
N ALA A 72 6.94 17.92 -5.52
CA ALA A 72 6.58 17.32 -6.79
C ALA A 72 5.06 17.42 -7.07
N LEU A 73 4.19 17.23 -6.05
CA LEU A 73 2.75 17.41 -6.19
C LEU A 73 2.41 18.86 -6.59
N ASN A 74 2.95 19.84 -5.87
CA ASN A 74 2.71 21.26 -6.14
C ASN A 74 3.17 21.65 -7.55
N GLN A 75 4.32 21.13 -8.01
CA GLN A 75 4.81 21.33 -9.37
C GLN A 75 3.85 20.73 -10.40
N THR A 76 3.45 19.47 -10.23
CA THR A 76 2.50 18.78 -11.13
C THR A 76 1.15 19.50 -11.17
N GLU A 77 0.66 20.00 -10.05
CA GLU A 77 -0.57 20.80 -10.00
C GLU A 77 -0.45 22.15 -10.73
N ALA A 78 0.74 22.76 -10.72
CA ALA A 78 0.99 23.97 -11.52
C ALA A 78 0.99 23.66 -13.03
N GLU A 79 1.62 22.56 -13.44
CA GLU A 79 1.63 22.09 -14.82
C GLU A 79 0.22 21.72 -15.32
N ILE A 80 -0.62 21.12 -14.46
CA ILE A 80 -2.03 20.83 -14.78
C ILE A 80 -2.80 22.12 -15.03
N ARG A 81 -2.60 23.14 -14.20
CA ARG A 81 -3.27 24.44 -14.40
C ARG A 81 -2.84 25.12 -15.71
N GLU A 82 -1.55 25.10 -16.02
CA GLU A 82 -1.01 25.63 -17.27
C GLU A 82 -1.59 24.90 -18.50
N THR A 83 -1.52 23.56 -18.49
CA THR A 83 -2.04 22.72 -19.57
C THR A 83 -3.54 22.87 -19.72
N GLY A 84 -4.28 22.96 -18.61
CA GLY A 84 -5.73 23.19 -18.61
C GLY A 84 -6.10 24.54 -19.21
N ALA A 85 -5.38 25.61 -18.86
CA ALA A 85 -5.57 26.94 -19.46
C ALA A 85 -5.28 26.91 -20.96
N ARG A 86 -4.21 26.21 -21.38
CA ARG A 86 -3.88 26.03 -22.81
C ARG A 86 -4.97 25.26 -23.55
N LEU A 87 -5.47 24.17 -22.98
CA LEU A 87 -6.56 23.37 -23.54
C LEU A 87 -7.82 24.23 -23.71
N GLN A 88 -8.21 24.98 -22.68
CA GLN A 88 -9.35 25.88 -22.73
C GLN A 88 -9.20 26.95 -23.84
N MET A 89 -8.00 27.50 -24.01
CA MET A 89 -7.72 28.45 -25.08
C MET A 89 -7.85 27.82 -26.47
N LEU A 90 -7.34 26.57 -26.64
CA LEU A 90 -7.47 25.84 -27.89
C LEU A 90 -8.93 25.47 -28.23
N GLU A 91 -9.70 25.06 -27.20
CA GLU A 91 -11.13 24.72 -27.36
C GLU A 91 -12.00 25.96 -27.60
N ALA A 92 -11.66 27.11 -27.03
CA ALA A 92 -12.34 28.37 -27.29
C ALA A 92 -12.14 28.88 -28.74
N GLY A 93 -10.97 28.53 -29.34
CA GLY A 93 -10.64 28.94 -30.70
C GLY A 93 -10.48 30.47 -30.85
N PRO A 94 -10.60 30.99 -32.09
CA PRO A 94 -10.49 32.40 -32.40
C PRO A 94 -11.58 33.23 -31.69
N THR A 95 -11.22 34.42 -31.24
CA THR A 95 -12.15 35.32 -30.55
C THR A 95 -13.19 35.88 -31.52
N ALA A 96 -14.39 36.21 -30.99
CA ALA A 96 -15.44 36.85 -31.81
C ALA A 96 -14.95 38.15 -32.46
N TYR A 97 -14.04 38.87 -31.78
CA TYR A 97 -13.44 40.11 -32.32
C TYR A 97 -12.52 39.84 -33.52
N GLU A 98 -11.68 38.82 -33.48
CA GLU A 98 -10.81 38.43 -34.61
C GLU A 98 -11.63 38.04 -35.82
N ILE A 99 -12.73 37.30 -35.63
CA ILE A 99 -13.66 36.92 -36.69
C ILE A 99 -14.33 38.17 -37.28
N GLU A 100 -14.74 39.13 -36.49
CA GLU A 100 -15.38 40.36 -36.92
C GLU A 100 -14.40 41.23 -37.73
N VAL A 101 -13.17 41.38 -37.28
CA VAL A 101 -12.10 42.06 -38.02
C VAL A 101 -11.85 41.42 -39.39
N ALA A 102 -11.78 40.08 -39.41
CA ALA A 102 -11.59 39.35 -40.67
C ALA A 102 -12.79 39.54 -41.65
N LYS A 103 -14.05 39.53 -41.12
CA LYS A 103 -15.23 39.83 -41.92
C LYS A 103 -15.22 41.24 -42.49
N ALA A 104 -14.82 42.23 -41.68
CA ALA A 104 -14.69 43.63 -42.14
C ALA A 104 -13.62 43.76 -43.22
N THR A 105 -12.53 42.98 -43.14
CA THR A 105 -11.49 42.96 -44.17
C THR A 105 -12.01 42.38 -45.48
N VAL A 106 -12.82 41.30 -45.43
CA VAL A 106 -13.50 40.75 -46.62
C VAL A 106 -14.43 41.78 -47.22
N GLY A 107 -15.26 42.48 -46.42
CA GLY A 107 -16.15 43.53 -46.92
C GLY A 107 -15.40 44.67 -47.67
N LYS A 108 -14.27 45.13 -47.10
CA LYS A 108 -13.42 46.12 -47.82
C LYS A 108 -12.85 45.62 -49.12
N ALA A 109 -12.45 44.35 -49.19
CA ALA A 109 -11.96 43.75 -50.42
C ALA A 109 -13.08 43.59 -51.45
N GLU A 110 -14.30 43.22 -51.04
CA GLU A 110 -15.48 43.15 -51.90
C GLU A 110 -15.82 44.52 -52.53
N ASP A 111 -15.80 45.58 -51.73
CA ASP A 111 -16.01 46.93 -52.18
C ASP A 111 -14.94 47.36 -53.24
N ARG A 112 -13.66 46.98 -53.00
CA ARG A 112 -12.58 47.23 -53.93
C ARG A 112 -12.79 46.53 -55.26
N VAL A 113 -13.13 45.24 -55.24
CA VAL A 113 -13.44 44.48 -56.45
C VAL A 113 -14.57 45.14 -57.21
N LYS A 114 -15.67 45.46 -56.56
CA LYS A 114 -16.82 46.14 -57.17
C LYS A 114 -16.44 47.46 -57.85
N TYR A 115 -15.61 48.26 -57.16
CA TYR A 115 -15.12 49.53 -57.74
C TYR A 115 -14.22 49.32 -58.99
N ALA A 116 -13.27 48.38 -58.89
CA ALA A 116 -12.32 48.06 -59.92
C ALA A 116 -13.02 47.47 -61.15
N GLN A 117 -13.94 46.55 -61.00
CA GLN A 117 -14.76 45.97 -62.08
C GLN A 117 -15.64 47.04 -62.74
N ASN A 118 -16.32 47.89 -61.97
CA ASN A 118 -17.10 48.98 -62.57
C ASN A 118 -16.24 49.93 -63.36
N ARG A 119 -15.02 50.20 -62.97
CA ARG A 119 -14.06 51.03 -63.69
C ARG A 119 -13.59 50.32 -64.98
N GLN A 120 -13.29 49.03 -64.91
CA GLN A 120 -12.89 48.19 -66.03
C GLN A 120 -14.01 48.21 -67.14
N VAL A 121 -15.27 47.90 -66.75
CA VAL A 121 -16.41 47.90 -67.66
C VAL A 121 -16.63 49.28 -68.30
N ARG A 122 -16.48 50.36 -67.57
CA ARG A 122 -16.59 51.70 -68.04
C ARG A 122 -15.51 52.01 -69.08
N LEU A 123 -14.26 51.66 -68.83
CA LEU A 123 -13.14 51.87 -69.76
C LEU A 123 -13.25 50.96 -70.98
N GLN A 124 -13.77 49.75 -70.84
CA GLN A 124 -14.06 48.86 -71.96
C GLN A 124 -15.07 49.48 -72.95
N ASN A 125 -16.14 50.10 -72.40
CA ASN A 125 -17.12 50.75 -73.26
C ASN A 125 -16.55 52.00 -73.98
N LEU A 126 -15.76 52.83 -73.28
CA LEU A 126 -15.10 53.99 -73.85
C LEU A 126 -14.04 53.62 -74.90
N LEU A 127 -13.35 52.45 -74.72
CA LEU A 127 -12.41 51.91 -75.68
C LEU A 127 -13.13 51.48 -76.99
N LYS A 128 -14.33 50.86 -76.91
CA LYS A 128 -15.16 50.48 -78.05
C LYS A 128 -15.58 51.71 -78.84
N GLU A 129 -15.76 52.85 -78.19
CA GLU A 129 -16.12 54.13 -78.78
C GLU A 129 -14.90 54.94 -79.27
N ASN A 130 -13.66 54.37 -79.15
CA ASN A 130 -12.39 55.01 -79.44
C ASN A 130 -12.10 56.31 -78.65
N LEU A 131 -12.70 56.43 -77.47
CA LEU A 131 -12.57 57.59 -76.58
C LEU A 131 -11.45 57.45 -75.57
N ARG A 132 -10.84 56.25 -75.39
CA ARG A 132 -9.77 55.97 -74.48
C ARG A 132 -8.73 55.00 -75.08
N SER A 133 -7.50 55.03 -74.50
CA SER A 133 -6.42 54.18 -74.98
C SER A 133 -6.53 52.74 -74.46
N ARG A 134 -5.94 51.81 -75.23
CA ARG A 134 -5.88 50.39 -74.85
C ARG A 134 -5.09 50.19 -73.57
N ASN A 135 -4.02 50.92 -73.33
CA ASN A 135 -3.20 50.84 -72.13
C ASN A 135 -4.02 51.18 -70.85
N GLU A 136 -4.93 52.19 -70.93
CA GLU A 136 -5.80 52.53 -69.77
C GLU A 136 -6.79 51.41 -69.42
N TYR A 137 -7.25 50.69 -70.47
CA TYR A 137 -8.09 49.50 -70.22
C TYR A 137 -7.28 48.37 -69.64
N GLU A 138 -6.09 48.04 -70.16
CA GLU A 138 -5.18 47.01 -69.63
C GLU A 138 -4.79 47.28 -68.20
N ASP A 139 -4.48 48.52 -67.83
CA ASP A 139 -4.22 48.96 -66.46
C ASP A 139 -5.44 48.73 -65.51
N ALA A 140 -6.67 48.94 -66.00
CA ALA A 140 -7.87 48.75 -65.25
C ALA A 140 -8.18 47.24 -65.04
N GLU A 141 -7.88 46.43 -66.08
CA GLU A 141 -8.00 44.97 -66.02
C GLU A 141 -7.03 44.37 -65.01
N GLU A 142 -5.77 44.81 -65.03
CA GLU A 142 -4.77 44.40 -64.04
C GLU A 142 -5.20 44.75 -62.61
N ARG A 143 -5.72 45.96 -62.40
CA ARG A 143 -6.22 46.40 -61.06
C ARG A 143 -7.45 45.61 -60.63
N ALA A 144 -8.33 45.20 -61.59
CA ALA A 144 -9.48 44.36 -61.25
C ALA A 144 -9.04 42.97 -60.83
N ALA A 145 -8.09 42.36 -61.56
CA ALA A 145 -7.51 41.09 -61.26
C ALA A 145 -6.76 41.10 -59.90
N ALA A 146 -6.01 42.19 -59.64
CA ALA A 146 -5.34 42.37 -58.33
C ALA A 146 -6.34 42.47 -57.18
N ALA A 147 -7.44 43.19 -57.33
CA ALA A 147 -8.50 43.29 -56.30
C ALA A 147 -9.21 41.94 -56.04
N GLU A 148 -9.45 41.16 -57.13
CA GLU A 148 -10.01 39.80 -56.97
C GLU A 148 -9.09 38.87 -56.21
N ASN A 149 -7.79 38.89 -56.44
CA ASN A 149 -6.81 38.13 -55.76
C ASN A 149 -6.79 38.53 -54.24
N GLU A 150 -6.86 39.85 -53.93
CA GLU A 150 -6.95 40.36 -52.55
C GLU A 150 -8.22 39.84 -51.86
N LEU A 151 -9.35 39.78 -52.57
CA LEU A 151 -10.60 39.23 -52.01
C LEU A 151 -10.49 37.72 -51.73
N VAL A 152 -9.89 36.95 -52.63
CA VAL A 152 -9.66 35.51 -52.44
C VAL A 152 -8.77 35.27 -51.20
N GLU A 153 -7.72 36.06 -51.05
CA GLU A 153 -6.84 35.98 -49.86
C GLU A 153 -7.63 36.31 -48.56
N ALA A 154 -8.38 37.40 -48.57
CA ALA A 154 -9.19 37.79 -47.41
C ALA A 154 -10.24 36.73 -47.02
N LYS A 155 -10.94 36.14 -48.02
CA LYS A 155 -11.89 35.04 -47.80
C LYS A 155 -11.21 33.77 -47.31
N SER A 156 -10.05 33.44 -47.83
CA SER A 156 -9.25 32.30 -47.39
C SER A 156 -8.84 32.46 -45.89
N ARG A 157 -8.38 33.65 -45.53
CA ARG A 157 -8.01 33.97 -44.15
C ARG A 157 -9.19 33.87 -43.20
N LEU A 158 -10.36 34.37 -43.54
CA LEU A 158 -11.60 34.23 -42.76
C LEU A 158 -11.98 32.75 -42.64
N THR A 159 -11.88 31.97 -43.70
CA THR A 159 -12.20 30.53 -43.67
C THR A 159 -11.30 29.75 -42.72
N VAL A 160 -9.99 30.08 -42.68
CA VAL A 160 -9.05 29.48 -41.75
C VAL A 160 -9.44 29.81 -40.29
N LEU A 161 -9.78 31.06 -40.00
CA LEU A 161 -10.25 31.48 -38.67
C LEU A 161 -11.55 30.77 -38.28
N LEU A 162 -12.52 30.65 -39.18
CA LEU A 162 -13.80 29.99 -38.90
C LEU A 162 -13.68 28.48 -38.68
N ARG A 163 -12.64 27.83 -39.23
CA ARG A 163 -12.36 26.41 -38.94
C ARG A 163 -11.86 26.19 -37.52
N GLY A 164 -11.33 27.24 -36.88
CA GLY A 164 -10.82 27.18 -35.50
C GLY A 164 -9.55 26.32 -35.36
N THR A 165 -9.30 25.88 -34.14
CA THR A 165 -8.15 25.03 -33.81
C THR A 165 -8.35 23.63 -34.38
N ARG A 166 -7.27 23.00 -34.83
CA ARG A 166 -7.30 21.62 -35.35
C ARG A 166 -7.67 20.64 -34.26
N PRO A 167 -8.60 19.68 -34.52
CA PRO A 167 -8.99 18.66 -33.55
C PRO A 167 -7.81 17.87 -33.01
N GLU A 168 -6.75 17.65 -33.81
CA GLU A 168 -5.56 16.93 -33.44
C GLU A 168 -4.77 17.68 -32.34
N GLU A 169 -4.71 19.02 -32.44
CA GLU A 169 -4.04 19.85 -31.41
C GLU A 169 -4.80 19.84 -30.10
N ILE A 170 -6.14 19.91 -30.16
CA ILE A 170 -7.00 19.79 -28.96
C ILE A 170 -6.83 18.41 -28.31
N ASN A 171 -6.85 17.34 -29.12
CA ASN A 171 -6.66 15.98 -28.62
C ASN A 171 -5.27 15.78 -28.01
N ALA A 172 -4.23 16.34 -28.61
CA ALA A 172 -2.88 16.30 -28.05
C ALA A 172 -2.78 17.03 -26.69
N ALA A 173 -3.38 18.22 -26.60
CA ALA A 173 -3.42 18.97 -25.34
C ALA A 173 -4.24 18.24 -24.27
N ARG A 174 -5.35 17.59 -24.63
CA ARG A 174 -6.17 16.77 -23.73
C ARG A 174 -5.40 15.56 -23.22
N ALA A 175 -4.73 14.82 -24.11
CA ALA A 175 -3.89 13.70 -23.72
C ALA A 175 -2.74 14.12 -22.79
N GLN A 176 -2.19 15.33 -22.97
CA GLN A 176 -1.19 15.88 -22.06
C GLN A 176 -1.79 16.17 -20.68
N ALA A 177 -3.00 16.73 -20.60
CA ALA A 177 -3.71 16.98 -19.33
C ALA A 177 -4.00 15.66 -18.59
N ASP A 178 -4.51 14.65 -19.31
CA ASP A 178 -4.79 13.33 -18.76
C ASP A 178 -3.53 12.67 -18.18
N ARG A 179 -2.40 12.77 -18.86
CA ARG A 179 -1.12 12.25 -18.38
C ARG A 179 -0.68 12.92 -17.07
N LEU A 180 -0.84 14.24 -16.96
CA LEU A 180 -0.50 14.97 -15.75
C LEU A 180 -1.45 14.63 -14.60
N ASP A 181 -2.72 14.39 -14.87
CA ASP A 181 -3.69 13.93 -13.86
C ASP A 181 -3.33 12.54 -13.31
N GLU A 182 -2.91 11.60 -14.17
CA GLU A 182 -2.40 10.30 -13.73
C GLU A 182 -1.13 10.44 -12.88
N GLN A 183 -0.21 11.34 -13.28
CA GLN A 183 0.98 11.63 -12.49
C GLN A 183 0.63 12.19 -11.11
N ARG A 184 -0.35 13.11 -11.02
CA ARG A 184 -0.87 13.63 -9.74
C ARG A 184 -1.40 12.51 -8.86
N ARG A 185 -2.26 11.63 -9.41
CA ARG A 185 -2.82 10.46 -8.68
C ARG A 185 -1.72 9.56 -8.15
N TYR A 186 -0.71 9.27 -8.96
CA TYR A 186 0.44 8.49 -8.53
C TYR A 186 1.17 9.12 -7.34
N ILE A 187 1.48 10.42 -7.40
CA ILE A 187 2.15 11.14 -6.30
C ILE A 187 1.27 11.15 -5.04
N GLN A 188 -0.03 11.36 -5.18
CA GLN A 188 -0.98 11.32 -4.06
C GLN A 188 -1.02 9.94 -3.38
N GLU A 189 -0.97 8.86 -4.15
CA GLU A 189 -0.89 7.51 -3.59
C GLU A 189 0.44 7.27 -2.87
N GLN A 190 1.58 7.73 -3.44
CA GLN A 190 2.87 7.68 -2.76
C GLN A 190 2.83 8.45 -1.43
N LEU A 191 2.22 9.64 -1.40
CA LEU A 191 2.03 10.43 -0.17
C LEU A 191 1.17 9.70 0.87
N ARG A 192 0.17 8.93 0.44
CA ARG A 192 -0.65 8.11 1.32
C ARG A 192 0.18 7.00 1.96
N LEU A 193 1.04 6.34 1.18
CA LEU A 193 1.90 5.24 1.62
C LEU A 193 3.03 5.68 2.57
N LEU A 194 3.34 6.99 2.65
CA LEU A 194 4.27 7.54 3.64
C LEU A 194 3.74 7.45 5.08
N LYS A 195 2.42 7.27 5.25
CA LYS A 195 1.81 7.02 6.54
C LYS A 195 1.83 5.51 6.81
N ILE A 196 2.67 5.09 7.73
CA ILE A 196 2.75 3.69 8.14
C ILE A 196 1.69 3.47 9.22
N VAL A 197 0.72 2.61 8.93
CA VAL A 197 -0.40 2.31 9.84
C VAL A 197 -0.33 0.86 10.31
N SER A 198 -0.93 0.58 11.47
CA SER A 198 -1.05 -0.80 11.96
C SER A 198 -2.05 -1.58 11.12
N PRO A 199 -1.70 -2.77 10.60
CA PRO A 199 -2.65 -3.62 9.89
C PRO A 199 -3.60 -4.36 10.84
N THR A 200 -3.27 -4.49 12.14
CA THR A 200 -4.03 -5.25 13.14
C THR A 200 -4.16 -4.48 14.45
N THR A 201 -5.08 -4.93 15.29
CA THR A 201 -5.19 -4.47 16.69
C THR A 201 -4.27 -5.32 17.56
N GLY A 202 -3.50 -4.66 18.42
CA GLY A 202 -2.57 -5.36 19.33
C GLY A 202 -1.71 -4.40 20.13
N ILE A 203 -0.63 -4.92 20.70
CA ILE A 203 0.33 -4.16 21.50
C ILE A 203 1.69 -4.13 20.79
N VAL A 204 2.33 -2.97 20.80
CA VAL A 204 3.66 -2.78 20.22
C VAL A 204 4.70 -3.54 21.04
N ALA A 205 5.40 -4.46 20.38
CA ALA A 205 6.40 -5.33 21.02
C ALA A 205 7.85 -4.93 20.73
N THR A 206 8.05 -3.97 19.82
CA THR A 206 9.41 -3.52 19.48
C THR A 206 9.96 -2.62 20.58
N PRO A 207 11.20 -2.86 21.07
CA PRO A 207 11.81 -2.08 22.15
C PRO A 207 11.88 -0.58 21.82
N SER A 208 11.54 0.25 22.80
CA SER A 208 11.58 1.73 22.70
C SER A 208 12.92 2.28 22.24
N ARG A 209 14.02 1.62 22.61
CA ARG A 209 15.36 1.99 22.16
C ARG A 209 15.49 1.86 20.64
N GLN A 210 15.06 0.74 20.08
CA GLN A 210 15.11 0.48 18.62
C GLN A 210 14.25 1.49 17.86
N LEU A 211 13.05 1.81 18.36
CA LEU A 211 12.16 2.81 17.76
C LEU A 211 12.82 4.21 17.74
N LYS A 212 13.52 4.59 18.82
CA LYS A 212 14.24 5.87 18.88
C LYS A 212 15.42 5.93 17.91
N GLU A 213 16.17 4.84 17.77
CA GLU A 213 17.28 4.71 16.84
C GLU A 213 16.84 4.80 15.37
N MET A 214 15.62 4.37 15.06
CA MET A 214 15.05 4.45 13.69
C MET A 214 14.65 5.86 13.25
N ARG A 215 14.55 6.82 14.15
CA ARG A 215 14.21 8.21 13.78
C ARG A 215 15.30 8.80 12.89
N ARG A 216 14.90 9.44 11.79
CA ARG A 216 15.78 10.04 10.76
C ARG A 216 16.64 9.04 10.00
N VAL A 217 16.30 7.75 10.08
CA VAL A 217 16.95 6.71 9.29
C VAL A 217 16.20 6.53 7.98
N LEU A 218 16.94 6.27 6.92
CA LEU A 218 16.38 5.88 5.63
C LEU A 218 15.92 4.42 5.72
N VAL A 219 14.66 4.17 5.46
CA VAL A 219 14.08 2.82 5.35
C VAL A 219 13.72 2.52 3.91
N LYS A 220 13.91 1.28 3.49
CA LYS A 220 13.54 0.78 2.16
C LYS A 220 12.16 0.14 2.21
N LYS A 221 11.55 -0.02 1.05
CA LYS A 221 10.32 -0.78 0.91
C LYS A 221 10.52 -2.21 1.42
N GLY A 222 9.66 -2.64 2.35
CA GLY A 222 9.71 -3.96 2.99
C GLY A 222 10.48 -4.00 4.31
N ASP A 223 11.21 -2.95 4.69
CA ASP A 223 11.92 -2.91 5.97
C ASP A 223 10.93 -2.97 7.14
N LEU A 224 11.33 -3.75 8.16
CA LEU A 224 10.55 -3.89 9.39
C LEU A 224 10.66 -2.61 10.23
N ILE A 225 9.52 -2.03 10.57
CA ILE A 225 9.44 -0.84 11.44
C ILE A 225 9.19 -1.26 12.87
N LEU A 226 8.14 -2.06 13.09
CA LEU A 226 7.82 -2.62 14.42
C LEU A 226 6.98 -3.88 14.30
N LYS A 227 6.85 -4.59 15.43
CA LYS A 227 6.01 -5.76 15.57
C LYS A 227 4.83 -5.45 16.47
N VAL A 228 3.65 -5.88 16.07
CA VAL A 228 2.41 -5.80 16.84
C VAL A 228 1.99 -7.23 17.19
N TYR A 229 1.76 -7.50 18.49
CA TYR A 229 1.30 -8.78 18.97
C TYR A 229 -0.12 -8.67 19.51
N ASP A 230 -0.95 -9.68 19.20
CA ASP A 230 -2.20 -9.87 19.93
C ASP A 230 -1.92 -10.65 21.23
N PHE A 231 -2.17 -9.98 22.36
CA PHE A 231 -2.00 -10.60 23.68
C PHE A 231 -3.28 -11.22 24.25
N LYS A 232 -4.42 -11.06 23.59
CA LYS A 232 -5.69 -11.62 24.09
C LYS A 232 -5.70 -13.14 24.01
N THR A 233 -5.12 -13.66 22.93
CA THR A 233 -5.01 -15.08 22.67
C THR A 233 -3.55 -15.43 22.45
N LEU A 234 -3.02 -16.31 23.27
CA LEU A 234 -1.63 -16.74 23.20
C LEU A 234 -1.57 -18.23 22.88
N THR A 235 -0.48 -18.61 22.25
CA THR A 235 -0.14 -20.02 22.02
C THR A 235 0.94 -20.43 23.00
N ALA A 236 0.82 -21.59 23.59
CA ALA A 236 1.91 -22.17 24.39
C ALA A 236 2.41 -23.43 23.74
N GLN A 237 3.71 -23.52 23.57
CA GLN A 237 4.39 -24.70 23.08
C GLN A 237 4.93 -25.51 24.26
N ILE A 238 4.43 -26.72 24.39
CA ILE A 238 4.80 -27.65 25.47
C ILE A 238 5.66 -28.74 24.86
N LEU A 239 6.82 -28.98 25.46
CA LEU A 239 7.73 -30.04 25.05
C LEU A 239 7.42 -31.29 25.88
N ILE A 240 6.93 -32.36 25.26
CA ILE A 240 6.57 -33.62 25.92
C ILE A 240 7.50 -34.73 25.43
N PRO A 241 8.02 -35.55 26.35
CA PRO A 241 8.82 -36.72 26.00
C PRO A 241 8.04 -37.68 25.11
N GLU A 242 8.66 -38.26 24.07
CA GLU A 242 8.04 -39.21 23.15
C GLU A 242 7.35 -40.37 23.89
N LYS A 243 7.86 -40.79 25.01
CA LYS A 243 7.32 -41.89 25.81
C LYS A 243 5.93 -41.59 26.39
N GLU A 244 5.61 -40.32 26.59
CA GLU A 244 4.36 -39.87 27.26
C GLU A 244 3.31 -39.35 26.27
N ILE A 245 3.65 -39.18 25.00
CA ILE A 245 2.79 -38.55 24.02
C ILE A 245 1.53 -39.36 23.69
N ALA A 246 1.58 -40.69 23.87
CA ALA A 246 0.46 -41.58 23.52
C ALA A 246 -0.85 -41.26 24.27
N GLY A 247 -0.79 -40.58 25.41
CA GLY A 247 -1.96 -40.14 26.17
C GLY A 247 -2.49 -38.76 25.77
N VAL A 248 -1.78 -37.99 24.94
CA VAL A 248 -2.14 -36.64 24.60
C VAL A 248 -3.02 -36.61 23.34
N GLN A 249 -4.15 -35.91 23.45
CA GLN A 249 -5.11 -35.76 22.33
C GLN A 249 -5.50 -34.27 22.17
N VAL A 250 -5.84 -33.89 20.95
CA VAL A 250 -6.38 -32.55 20.65
C VAL A 250 -7.70 -32.35 21.41
N GLY A 251 -7.86 -31.15 21.98
CA GLY A 251 -9.04 -30.80 22.77
C GLY A 251 -8.90 -31.04 24.28
N GLN A 252 -7.84 -31.72 24.75
CA GLN A 252 -7.59 -31.91 26.17
C GLN A 252 -7.31 -30.61 26.91
N LYS A 253 -7.74 -30.53 28.18
CA LYS A 253 -7.50 -29.37 29.03
C LYS A 253 -6.03 -29.28 29.46
N VAL A 254 -5.50 -28.09 29.45
CA VAL A 254 -4.13 -27.79 29.87
C VAL A 254 -4.17 -26.73 30.96
N VAL A 255 -3.40 -26.93 32.01
CA VAL A 255 -3.14 -25.90 33.02
C VAL A 255 -1.68 -25.51 32.93
N LEU A 256 -1.46 -24.25 32.68
CA LEU A 256 -0.16 -23.63 32.55
C LEU A 256 0.17 -22.85 33.83
N ARG A 257 1.37 -22.99 34.31
CA ARG A 257 1.94 -22.21 35.43
C ARG A 257 3.26 -21.61 34.96
N VAL A 258 3.28 -20.28 34.80
CA VAL A 258 4.50 -19.56 34.41
C VAL A 258 5.35 -19.23 35.64
N ARG A 259 6.67 -19.15 35.42
CA ARG A 259 7.62 -18.82 36.50
C ARG A 259 7.42 -17.43 37.09
N ALA A 260 6.94 -16.47 36.23
CA ALA A 260 6.70 -15.09 36.66
C ALA A 260 5.49 -14.97 37.62
N PHE A 261 4.50 -15.88 37.51
CA PHE A 261 3.27 -15.88 38.30
C PHE A 261 3.01 -17.31 38.86
N PRO A 262 3.74 -17.74 39.92
CA PRO A 262 3.68 -19.11 40.41
C PRO A 262 2.34 -19.46 41.06
N ASP A 263 1.61 -18.47 41.55
CA ASP A 263 0.33 -18.66 42.25
C ASP A 263 -0.88 -18.65 41.28
N GLU A 264 -0.68 -18.25 40.03
CA GLU A 264 -1.74 -18.21 39.03
C GLU A 264 -1.70 -19.39 38.07
N ASN A 265 -2.88 -19.95 37.81
CA ASN A 265 -3.08 -21.01 36.84
C ASN A 265 -3.80 -20.48 35.59
N PHE A 266 -3.17 -20.66 34.46
CA PHE A 266 -3.77 -20.29 33.16
C PHE A 266 -4.32 -21.53 32.49
N HIS A 267 -5.55 -21.45 31.98
CA HIS A 267 -6.27 -22.54 31.39
C HIS A 267 -6.24 -22.43 29.86
N GLY A 268 -6.01 -23.57 29.22
CA GLY A 268 -6.03 -23.67 27.77
C GLY A 268 -6.48 -25.04 27.28
N THR A 269 -6.46 -25.23 25.98
CA THR A 269 -6.79 -26.49 25.31
C THR A 269 -5.71 -26.85 24.30
N VAL A 270 -5.44 -28.15 24.15
CA VAL A 270 -4.52 -28.65 23.12
C VAL A 270 -5.14 -28.38 21.76
N SER A 271 -4.45 -27.60 20.93
CA SER A 271 -4.88 -27.25 19.55
C SER A 271 -4.24 -28.15 18.49
N SER A 272 -2.99 -28.52 18.67
CA SER A 272 -2.29 -29.42 17.74
C SER A 272 -1.13 -30.15 18.39
N ILE A 273 -0.75 -31.27 17.80
CA ILE A 273 0.40 -32.09 18.19
C ILE A 273 1.30 -32.20 16.96
N ALA A 274 2.60 -31.92 17.13
CA ALA A 274 3.56 -32.01 16.03
C ALA A 274 3.69 -33.48 15.56
N THR A 275 3.76 -33.65 14.26
CA THR A 275 3.93 -34.97 13.62
C THR A 275 5.37 -35.49 13.62
N SER A 276 6.34 -34.64 13.99
CA SER A 276 7.76 -34.99 14.07
C SER A 276 8.34 -34.74 15.46
N ALA A 277 9.12 -35.69 15.95
CA ALA A 277 9.86 -35.53 17.20
C ALA A 277 11.14 -34.69 16.93
N GLN A 278 11.39 -33.73 17.78
CA GLN A 278 12.63 -32.93 17.77
C GLN A 278 13.60 -33.49 18.84
N ALA A 279 14.92 -33.49 18.51
CA ALA A 279 15.93 -33.75 19.54
C ALA A 279 15.87 -32.62 20.56
N ALA A 280 15.75 -32.95 21.85
CA ALA A 280 15.81 -31.93 22.91
C ALA A 280 17.13 -31.17 22.76
N ALA A 281 17.05 -29.86 22.56
CA ALA A 281 18.21 -28.96 22.55
C ALA A 281 18.74 -28.88 23.99
N GLY A 282 19.51 -29.89 24.40
CA GLY A 282 20.22 -29.96 25.67
C GLY A 282 21.68 -29.71 25.39
N SER A 283 22.18 -28.58 25.87
CA SER A 283 23.58 -28.21 26.08
C SER A 283 24.52 -28.47 24.87
N ALA A 284 24.67 -27.47 24.02
CA ALA A 284 25.93 -27.28 23.28
C ALA A 284 27.00 -26.87 24.31
N GLY A 285 27.48 -27.85 25.09
CA GLY A 285 28.73 -27.76 25.85
C GLY A 285 29.84 -28.21 24.96
N GLU A 286 30.89 -27.38 24.83
CA GLU A 286 32.20 -27.52 24.27
C GLU A 286 32.57 -28.94 23.76
N LYS A 287 32.95 -29.00 22.50
CA LYS A 287 33.70 -30.11 21.94
C LYS A 287 35.09 -30.17 22.63
N PRO A 288 35.44 -31.22 23.36
CA PRO A 288 36.84 -31.50 23.61
C PRO A 288 37.43 -32.13 22.37
N LEU A 289 38.46 -31.50 21.87
CA LEU A 289 39.33 -32.03 20.79
C LEU A 289 40.02 -33.28 21.28
N GLY A 290 39.72 -34.46 20.70
CA GLY A 290 40.47 -35.69 20.87
C GLY A 290 39.89 -36.72 21.82
N ALA A 291 39.00 -37.60 21.32
CA ALA A 291 38.83 -38.95 21.86
C ALA A 291 38.18 -39.85 20.82
N THR A 292 38.85 -40.94 20.59
CA THR A 292 38.61 -42.14 19.81
C THR A 292 37.17 -42.67 19.92
N SER A 293 36.63 -43.14 18.80
CA SER A 293 35.35 -43.82 18.58
C SER A 293 35.07 -44.90 19.65
N ALA A 294 34.23 -44.53 20.62
CA ALA A 294 33.44 -45.47 21.40
C ALA A 294 31.99 -45.03 21.31
N SER A 295 31.16 -45.87 20.74
CA SER A 295 29.71 -45.71 20.59
C SER A 295 29.03 -45.56 21.95
N ILE A 296 28.92 -44.33 22.44
CA ILE A 296 28.01 -44.00 23.53
C ILE A 296 26.69 -43.69 22.84
N SER A 297 25.76 -44.65 22.91
CA SER A 297 24.31 -44.42 22.64
C SER A 297 23.79 -43.47 23.73
N ALA A 298 24.11 -42.19 23.61
CA ALA A 298 23.38 -41.16 24.31
C ALA A 298 21.93 -41.26 23.84
N SER A 299 21.03 -41.71 24.73
CA SER A 299 19.61 -41.74 24.49
C SER A 299 19.20 -40.29 24.22
N VAL A 300 19.11 -39.94 22.95
CA VAL A 300 18.58 -38.64 22.52
C VAL A 300 17.14 -38.59 22.99
N ASN A 301 16.90 -37.87 24.09
CA ASN A 301 15.54 -37.65 24.57
C ASN A 301 14.79 -36.87 23.50
N LYS A 302 14.03 -37.62 22.69
CA LYS A 302 13.16 -37.04 21.67
C LYS A 302 11.94 -36.45 22.38
N THR A 303 11.62 -35.22 22.01
CA THR A 303 10.45 -34.49 22.54
C THR A 303 9.52 -34.16 21.37
N ILE A 304 8.24 -34.21 21.63
CA ILE A 304 7.20 -33.83 20.69
C ILE A 304 6.59 -32.51 21.14
N LEU A 305 6.43 -31.59 20.20
CA LEU A 305 5.88 -30.28 20.46
C LEU A 305 4.35 -30.37 20.45
N VAL A 306 3.74 -29.99 21.57
CA VAL A 306 2.29 -29.85 21.70
C VAL A 306 1.94 -28.37 21.78
N THR A 307 1.12 -27.92 20.83
CA THR A 307 0.66 -26.52 20.79
C THR A 307 -0.69 -26.42 21.48
N THR A 308 -0.81 -25.44 22.37
CA THR A 308 -2.03 -25.17 23.13
C THR A 308 -2.45 -23.73 22.95
N GLN A 309 -3.74 -23.48 22.88
CA GLN A 309 -4.32 -22.15 22.83
C GLN A 309 -4.75 -21.74 24.23
N ILE A 310 -4.34 -20.53 24.67
CA ILE A 310 -4.58 -20.00 26.00
C ILE A 310 -5.26 -18.65 25.89
N GLU A 311 -6.37 -18.46 26.59
CA GLU A 311 -7.01 -17.17 26.74
C GLU A 311 -6.29 -16.34 27.83
N ASN A 312 -5.75 -15.20 27.46
CA ASN A 312 -5.05 -14.28 28.36
C ASN A 312 -5.97 -13.12 28.77
N ARG A 313 -7.04 -13.42 29.52
CA ARG A 313 -8.03 -12.40 29.92
C ARG A 313 -7.44 -11.31 30.83
N SER A 314 -6.45 -11.67 31.65
CA SER A 314 -5.78 -10.74 32.57
C SER A 314 -4.66 -9.94 31.92
N LEU A 315 -4.27 -10.22 30.68
CA LEU A 315 -3.11 -9.66 29.98
C LEU A 315 -1.77 -9.79 30.73
N LEU A 316 -1.71 -10.70 31.72
CA LEU A 316 -0.51 -10.96 32.54
C LEU A 316 0.53 -11.80 31.79
N LEU A 317 0.07 -12.73 30.94
CA LEU A 317 0.97 -13.54 30.13
C LEU A 317 1.59 -12.68 29.04
N LYS A 318 2.90 -12.73 28.95
CA LYS A 318 3.67 -12.09 27.87
C LYS A 318 4.37 -13.15 27.01
N PRO A 319 4.59 -12.90 25.72
CA PRO A 319 5.41 -13.77 24.88
C PRO A 319 6.78 -14.05 25.50
N GLU A 320 7.34 -15.21 25.18
CA GLU A 320 8.63 -15.72 25.65
C GLU A 320 8.68 -16.06 27.15
N MET A 321 7.58 -15.93 27.92
CA MET A 321 7.52 -16.45 29.27
C MET A 321 7.63 -17.96 29.25
N THR A 322 8.41 -18.48 30.21
CA THR A 322 8.62 -19.91 30.40
C THR A 322 7.93 -20.42 31.69
N GLY A 323 7.56 -21.68 31.68
CA GLY A 323 6.88 -22.28 32.81
C GLY A 323 6.79 -23.81 32.71
N GLN A 324 5.82 -24.34 33.42
CA GLN A 324 5.43 -25.74 33.34
C GLN A 324 3.95 -25.84 32.97
N ALA A 325 3.63 -26.77 32.08
CA ALA A 325 2.27 -27.11 31.71
C ALA A 325 1.92 -28.52 32.18
N LYS A 326 0.66 -28.71 32.59
CA LYS A 326 0.08 -30.03 32.92
C LYS A 326 -1.10 -30.28 32.00
N ILE A 327 -1.03 -31.36 31.24
CA ILE A 327 -2.08 -31.81 30.34
C ILE A 327 -2.89 -32.90 31.07
N PHE A 328 -4.19 -32.76 31.05
CA PHE A 328 -5.11 -33.73 31.66
C PHE A 328 -5.53 -34.74 30.62
N CYS A 329 -4.96 -35.92 30.64
CA CYS A 329 -5.12 -36.96 29.63
C CYS A 329 -6.31 -37.90 29.84
N GLY A 330 -7.23 -37.57 30.76
CA GLY A 330 -8.39 -38.40 31.11
C GLY A 330 -8.09 -39.50 32.10
N GLN A 331 -9.07 -40.36 32.33
CA GLN A 331 -9.00 -41.49 33.28
C GLN A 331 -8.49 -42.72 32.54
N ARG A 332 -7.55 -43.40 33.16
CA ARG A 332 -7.15 -44.76 32.78
C ARG A 332 -7.62 -45.74 33.82
#